data_cbad5c2c3fc144e939516a8699323c47
#
_entry.id   cbad5c2c3fc144e939516a8699323c47
#
_cell.length_a   1.000
_cell.length_b   1.000
_cell.length_c   1.000
_cell.angle_alpha   90.00
_cell.angle_beta   90.00
_cell.angle_gamma   90.00
#
_symmetry.space_group_name_H-M   'P 1'
#
loop_
_entity.id
_entity.type
_entity.pdbx_description
1 polymer ?
#
loop_
_entity_poly.entity_id
_entity_poly.type
_entity_poly.pdbx_seq_one_letter_code
_entity_poly.pdbx_strand_id
1 'polypeptide(L)'
;IADDLRFVVKSIVGEENFIDMTPNKSNNYCCGGGGGFLQSGFKDQRLAYGKLKDDQIKATGADYCIAACHNCHAQIHELSEHFGGDYPVVHIWTLMCLALGILGPNEREYLGDDLKEVAVFHPETAM
;
A
#
# COMPACT_ATOMS: atom_id res chain seq x y z
N ILE A 1 -7.21 -13.63 -9.06
CA ILE A 1 -6.85 -12.79 -7.88
C ILE A 1 -6.11 -11.52 -8.31
N ALA A 2 -5.00 -11.61 -9.05
CA ALA A 2 -4.22 -10.41 -9.41
C ALA A 2 -5.01 -9.41 -10.28
N ASP A 3 -5.83 -9.88 -11.19
CA ASP A 3 -6.69 -9.04 -12.02
C ASP A 3 -7.89 -8.52 -11.25
N ASP A 4 -8.43 -9.30 -10.32
CA ASP A 4 -9.55 -8.87 -9.47
C ASP A 4 -9.16 -7.70 -8.55
N LEU A 5 -7.96 -7.76 -7.97
CA LEU A 5 -7.43 -6.65 -7.16
C LEU A 5 -7.25 -5.37 -7.99
N ARG A 6 -6.75 -5.50 -9.22
CA ARG A 6 -6.63 -4.38 -10.15
C ARG A 6 -7.99 -3.80 -10.54
N PHE A 7 -8.95 -4.66 -10.78
CA PHE A 7 -10.32 -4.25 -11.07
C PHE A 7 -10.91 -3.42 -9.93
N VAL A 8 -10.75 -3.87 -8.68
CA VAL A 8 -11.23 -3.12 -7.50
C VAL A 8 -10.56 -1.75 -7.42
N VAL A 9 -9.23 -1.70 -7.49
CA VAL A 9 -8.51 -0.42 -7.40
C VAL A 9 -8.94 0.52 -8.53
N LYS A 10 -8.95 0.07 -9.77
CA LYS A 10 -9.39 0.87 -10.93
C LYS A 10 -10.83 1.37 -10.80
N SER A 11 -11.71 0.56 -10.24
CA SER A 11 -13.10 0.96 -10.00
C SER A 11 -13.24 2.09 -8.98
N ILE A 12 -12.28 2.22 -8.07
CA ILE A 12 -12.28 3.25 -7.04
C ILE A 12 -11.59 4.52 -7.53
N VAL A 13 -10.39 4.40 -8.10
CA VAL A 13 -9.55 5.56 -8.44
C VAL A 13 -9.74 6.04 -9.88
N GLY A 14 -10.38 5.26 -10.73
CA GLY A 14 -10.46 5.47 -12.18
C GLY A 14 -9.32 4.77 -12.93
N GLU A 15 -9.60 4.34 -14.16
CA GLU A 15 -8.63 3.64 -15.01
C GLU A 15 -7.41 4.53 -15.31
N GLU A 16 -7.65 5.82 -15.53
CA GLU A 16 -6.65 6.83 -15.85
C GLU A 16 -5.68 7.14 -14.72
N ASN A 17 -6.09 6.87 -13.47
CA ASN A 17 -5.28 7.10 -12.26
C ASN A 17 -4.56 5.83 -11.78
N PHE A 18 -4.76 4.70 -12.45
CA PHE A 18 -4.12 3.45 -12.10
C PHE A 18 -2.81 3.25 -12.86
N ILE A 19 -1.73 3.08 -12.12
CA ILE A 19 -0.40 2.75 -12.68
C ILE A 19 0.02 1.38 -12.15
N ASP A 20 0.31 0.44 -13.04
CA ASP A 20 0.82 -0.88 -12.65
C ASP A 20 2.34 -0.87 -12.55
N MET A 21 2.87 -1.65 -11.63
CA MET A 21 4.31 -1.88 -11.52
C MET A 21 4.80 -2.76 -12.67
N THR A 22 6.08 -2.61 -13.01
CA THR A 22 6.73 -3.49 -13.99
C THR A 22 8.01 -4.08 -13.38
N PRO A 23 8.19 -5.43 -13.37
CA PRO A 23 7.21 -6.45 -13.77
C PRO A 23 6.03 -6.57 -12.80
N ASN A 24 4.95 -7.23 -13.21
CA ASN A 24 3.75 -7.38 -12.38
C ASN A 24 3.18 -8.81 -12.39
N LYS A 25 2.10 -9.02 -11.66
CA LYS A 25 1.36 -10.29 -11.55
C LYS A 25 2.28 -11.43 -11.11
N SER A 26 2.41 -12.49 -11.92
CA SER A 26 3.25 -13.65 -11.62
C SER A 26 4.75 -13.34 -11.58
N ASN A 27 5.18 -12.27 -12.22
CA ASN A 27 6.59 -11.85 -12.27
C ASN A 27 6.91 -10.71 -11.29
N ASN A 28 5.94 -10.32 -10.45
CA ASN A 28 6.11 -9.21 -9.51
C ASN A 28 7.19 -9.52 -8.46
N TYR A 29 7.94 -8.49 -8.08
CA TYR A 29 8.95 -8.63 -7.04
C TYR A 29 8.31 -8.76 -5.67
N CYS A 30 8.92 -9.59 -4.81
CA CYS A 30 8.49 -9.72 -3.41
C CYS A 30 8.82 -8.45 -2.63
N CYS A 31 7.95 -8.09 -1.67
CA CYS A 31 8.23 -6.98 -0.75
C CYS A 31 9.25 -7.34 0.33
N GLY A 32 9.50 -8.62 0.56
CA GLY A 32 10.43 -9.11 1.59
C GLY A 32 9.81 -9.33 2.98
N GLY A 33 8.54 -9.01 3.20
CA GLY A 33 7.89 -9.08 4.53
C GLY A 33 7.17 -10.39 4.85
N GLY A 34 7.13 -11.35 3.91
CA GLY A 34 6.38 -12.59 4.06
C GLY A 34 7.06 -13.63 4.97
N GLY A 35 6.33 -14.73 5.22
CA GLY A 35 6.87 -15.91 5.90
C GLY A 35 7.35 -15.69 7.34
N GLY A 36 6.81 -14.71 8.05
CA GLY A 36 7.24 -14.34 9.39
C GLY A 36 8.51 -13.48 9.44
N PHE A 37 9.08 -13.13 8.30
CA PHE A 37 10.31 -12.33 8.24
C PHE A 37 10.08 -10.91 8.80
N LEU A 38 8.86 -10.37 8.66
CA LEU A 38 8.47 -9.08 9.24
C LEU A 38 8.63 -9.04 10.77
N GLN A 39 8.33 -10.15 11.46
CA GLN A 39 8.42 -10.28 12.92
C GLN A 39 9.77 -10.83 13.40
N SER A 40 10.69 -11.09 12.47
CA SER A 40 12.02 -11.62 12.82
C SER A 40 12.98 -10.53 13.27
N GLY A 41 14.08 -10.93 13.92
CA GLY A 41 15.18 -10.01 14.28
C GLY A 41 16.05 -9.55 13.09
N PHE A 42 15.71 -9.94 11.85
CA PHE A 42 16.53 -9.68 10.66
C PHE A 42 16.03 -8.47 9.85
N LYS A 43 15.80 -7.35 10.55
CA LYS A 43 15.25 -6.13 9.92
C LYS A 43 16.11 -5.62 8.75
N ASP A 44 17.42 -5.54 8.94
CA ASP A 44 18.34 -5.01 7.94
C ASP A 44 18.35 -5.86 6.67
N GLN A 45 18.37 -7.19 6.84
CA GLN A 45 18.32 -8.12 5.71
C GLN A 45 16.97 -8.01 4.98
N ARG A 46 15.88 -7.90 5.73
CA ARG A 46 14.53 -7.75 5.18
C ARG A 46 14.40 -6.47 4.36
N LEU A 47 14.91 -5.35 4.87
CA LEU A 47 14.91 -4.09 4.14
C LEU A 47 15.80 -4.18 2.90
N ALA A 48 16.99 -4.76 3.00
CA ALA A 48 17.87 -4.97 1.85
C ALA A 48 17.20 -5.80 0.74
N TYR A 49 16.49 -6.88 1.08
CA TYR A 49 15.72 -7.66 0.11
C TYR A 49 14.56 -6.89 -0.50
N GLY A 50 13.92 -6.03 0.30
CA GLY A 50 12.82 -5.20 -0.15
C GLY A 50 13.21 -4.04 -1.07
N LYS A 51 14.51 -3.69 -1.14
CA LYS A 51 14.99 -2.57 -1.96
C LYS A 51 14.49 -2.62 -3.40
N LEU A 52 14.50 -3.81 -3.99
CA LEU A 52 14.03 -4.00 -5.37
C LEU A 52 12.53 -3.65 -5.52
N LYS A 53 11.73 -3.90 -4.48
CA LYS A 53 10.32 -3.50 -4.45
C LYS A 53 10.18 -1.99 -4.33
N ASP A 54 10.96 -1.34 -3.48
CA ASP A 54 10.98 0.11 -3.36
C ASP A 54 11.33 0.79 -4.69
N ASP A 55 12.38 0.32 -5.37
CA ASP A 55 12.77 0.82 -6.69
C ASP A 55 11.66 0.63 -7.73
N GLN A 56 10.98 -0.51 -7.69
CA GLN A 56 9.86 -0.81 -8.58
C GLN A 56 8.69 0.16 -8.36
N ILE A 57 8.38 0.49 -7.12
CA ILE A 57 7.31 1.45 -6.78
C ILE A 57 7.72 2.86 -7.25
N LYS A 58 8.91 3.31 -6.90
CA LYS A 58 9.43 4.62 -7.30
C LYS A 58 9.46 4.82 -8.81
N ALA A 59 9.76 3.76 -9.57
CA ALA A 59 9.77 3.80 -11.02
C ALA A 59 8.39 4.06 -11.65
N THR A 60 7.29 3.87 -10.91
CA THR A 60 5.94 4.20 -11.39
C THR A 60 5.65 5.69 -11.37
N GLY A 61 6.25 6.43 -10.45
CA GLY A 61 5.92 7.83 -10.18
C GLY A 61 4.52 8.04 -9.60
N ALA A 62 3.89 6.98 -9.08
CA ALA A 62 2.55 7.07 -8.48
C ALA A 62 2.59 7.78 -7.12
N ASP A 63 1.57 8.57 -6.83
CA ASP A 63 1.43 9.30 -5.56
C ASP A 63 1.15 8.37 -4.38
N TYR A 64 0.53 7.20 -4.63
CA TYR A 64 0.16 6.21 -3.62
C TYR A 64 0.55 4.80 -4.04
N CYS A 65 1.00 3.99 -3.09
CA CYS A 65 1.16 2.55 -3.27
C CYS A 65 0.01 1.81 -2.61
N ILE A 66 -0.72 0.97 -3.36
CA ILE A 66 -1.80 0.15 -2.82
C ILE A 66 -1.29 -1.25 -2.52
N ALA A 67 -1.36 -1.66 -1.26
CA ALA A 67 -1.00 -2.99 -0.81
C ALA A 67 -2.23 -3.84 -0.53
N ALA A 68 -2.27 -5.06 -1.06
CA ALA A 68 -3.38 -5.99 -0.88
C ALA A 68 -3.14 -7.04 0.23
N CYS A 69 -1.99 -6.98 0.88
CA CYS A 69 -1.58 -7.91 1.93
C CYS A 69 -1.10 -7.13 3.14
N HIS A 70 -1.54 -7.49 4.34
CA HIS A 70 -1.17 -6.81 5.57
C HIS A 70 0.35 -6.77 5.79
N ASN A 71 1.05 -7.89 5.61
CA ASN A 71 2.50 -7.92 5.73
C ASN A 71 3.20 -7.07 4.67
N CYS A 72 2.66 -7.03 3.44
CA CYS A 72 3.21 -6.16 2.41
C CYS A 72 2.96 -4.68 2.72
N HIS A 73 1.81 -4.34 3.29
CA HIS A 73 1.51 -2.98 3.72
C HIS A 73 2.56 -2.48 4.72
N ALA A 74 2.75 -3.21 5.82
CA ALA A 74 3.74 -2.85 6.84
C ALA A 74 5.18 -2.81 6.29
N GLN A 75 5.55 -3.82 5.50
CA GLN A 75 6.90 -3.90 4.91
C GLN A 75 7.19 -2.75 3.95
N ILE A 76 6.26 -2.44 3.04
CA ILE A 76 6.44 -1.38 2.05
C ILE A 76 6.46 0.00 2.72
N HIS A 77 5.67 0.18 3.78
CA HIS A 77 5.73 1.38 4.61
C HIS A 77 7.14 1.58 5.19
N GLU A 78 7.72 0.55 5.82
CA GLU A 78 9.08 0.62 6.33
C GLU A 78 10.13 0.81 5.23
N LEU A 79 9.93 0.25 4.03
CA LEU A 79 10.80 0.49 2.87
C LEU A 79 10.76 1.95 2.43
N SER A 80 9.55 2.54 2.34
CA SER A 80 9.37 3.94 1.99
C SER A 80 10.11 4.84 2.98
N GLU A 81 9.92 4.64 4.28
CA GLU A 81 10.64 5.38 5.31
C GLU A 81 12.17 5.22 5.22
N HIS A 82 12.63 3.97 5.09
CA HIS A 82 14.06 3.63 5.11
C HIS A 82 14.82 4.17 3.88
N PHE A 83 14.20 4.12 2.71
CA PHE A 83 14.82 4.53 1.45
C PHE A 83 14.35 5.90 0.94
N GLY A 84 13.65 6.68 1.77
CA GLY A 84 13.19 8.02 1.42
C GLY A 84 12.18 8.01 0.27
N GLY A 85 11.19 7.12 0.32
CA GLY A 85 10.07 7.11 -0.61
C GLY A 85 9.06 8.21 -0.27
N ASP A 86 8.60 8.93 -1.28
CA ASP A 86 7.59 9.99 -1.13
C ASP A 86 6.18 9.47 -1.46
N TYR A 87 5.94 8.19 -1.21
CA TYR A 87 4.65 7.56 -1.48
C TYR A 87 4.05 6.98 -0.19
N PRO A 88 2.88 7.45 0.24
CA PRO A 88 2.08 6.77 1.27
C PRO A 88 1.67 5.37 0.80
N VAL A 89 1.60 4.43 1.74
CA VAL A 89 1.16 3.06 1.47
C VAL A 89 -0.21 2.84 2.07
N VAL A 90 -1.19 2.55 1.23
CA VAL A 90 -2.58 2.36 1.65
C VAL A 90 -2.97 0.89 1.45
N HIS A 91 -3.57 0.30 2.47
CA HIS A 91 -4.11 -1.06 2.33
C HIS A 91 -5.38 -1.02 1.47
N ILE A 92 -5.59 -2.03 0.63
CA ILE A 92 -6.76 -2.08 -0.25
C ILE A 92 -8.09 -1.99 0.52
N TRP A 93 -8.16 -2.53 1.74
CA TRP A 93 -9.34 -2.41 2.61
C TRP A 93 -9.61 -0.97 3.02
N THR A 94 -8.55 -0.22 3.38
CA THR A 94 -8.66 1.20 3.71
C THR A 94 -9.18 1.99 2.52
N LEU A 95 -8.67 1.72 1.31
CA LEU A 95 -9.14 2.33 0.09
C LEU A 95 -10.63 2.01 -0.19
N MET A 96 -11.04 0.77 0.02
CA MET A 96 -12.45 0.35 -0.15
C MET A 96 -13.36 1.05 0.88
N CYS A 97 -12.95 1.10 2.15
CA CYS A 97 -13.71 1.78 3.20
C CYS A 97 -13.83 3.28 2.92
N LEU A 98 -12.76 3.90 2.43
CA LEU A 98 -12.78 5.30 1.99
C LEU A 98 -13.81 5.52 0.88
N ALA A 99 -13.80 4.68 -0.14
CA ALA A 99 -14.72 4.77 -1.27
C ALA A 99 -16.19 4.57 -0.87
N LEU A 100 -16.43 3.72 0.14
CA LEU A 100 -17.77 3.45 0.68
C LEU A 100 -18.22 4.48 1.73
N GLY A 101 -17.35 5.39 2.15
CA GLY A 101 -17.65 6.38 3.19
C GLY A 101 -17.81 5.78 4.60
N ILE A 102 -17.15 4.66 4.88
CA ILE A 102 -17.22 3.93 6.17
C ILE A 102 -15.85 3.82 6.85
N LEU A 103 -14.92 4.71 6.52
CA LEU A 103 -13.58 4.68 7.07
C LEU A 103 -13.57 4.97 8.58
N GLY A 104 -12.90 4.12 9.35
CA GLY A 104 -12.72 4.33 10.79
C GLY A 104 -11.67 5.41 11.08
N PRO A 105 -11.77 6.09 12.24
CA PRO A 105 -10.85 7.18 12.59
C PRO A 105 -9.38 6.72 12.73
N ASN A 106 -9.15 5.47 13.07
CA ASN A 106 -7.80 4.90 13.23
C ASN A 106 -7.07 4.69 11.89
N GLU A 107 -7.81 4.68 10.77
CA GLU A 107 -7.24 4.55 9.43
C GLU A 107 -6.63 5.85 8.90
N ARG A 108 -6.87 6.96 9.60
CA ARG A 108 -6.44 8.29 9.17
C ARG A 108 -4.92 8.41 9.00
N GLU A 109 -4.15 7.72 9.83
CA GLU A 109 -2.70 7.77 9.81
C GLU A 109 -2.07 7.20 8.52
N TYR A 110 -2.82 6.32 7.81
CA TYR A 110 -2.37 5.69 6.58
C TYR A 110 -2.70 6.48 5.30
N LEU A 111 -3.37 7.63 5.46
CA LEU A 111 -3.75 8.48 4.34
C LEU A 111 -2.75 9.64 4.19
N GLY A 112 -2.49 10.04 2.95
CA GLY A 112 -1.84 11.31 2.66
C GLY A 112 -2.74 12.49 3.02
N ASP A 113 -2.19 13.68 3.14
CA ASP A 113 -2.91 14.85 3.66
C ASP A 113 -4.09 15.26 2.77
N ASP A 114 -3.95 15.12 1.46
CA ASP A 114 -5.00 15.34 0.49
C ASP A 114 -6.23 14.45 0.71
N LEU A 115 -6.03 13.15 0.98
CA LEU A 115 -7.11 12.23 1.28
C LEU A 115 -7.68 12.43 2.69
N LYS A 116 -6.89 12.88 3.65
CA LYS A 116 -7.38 13.22 4.99
C LYS A 116 -8.37 14.37 4.99
N GLU A 117 -8.24 15.32 4.07
CA GLU A 117 -9.14 16.45 3.94
C GLU A 117 -10.53 16.08 3.43
N VAL A 118 -10.61 15.06 2.55
CA VAL A 118 -11.88 14.63 1.94
C VAL A 118 -12.49 13.39 2.56
N ALA A 119 -11.73 12.68 3.41
CA ALA A 119 -12.20 11.45 4.02
C ALA A 119 -13.28 11.71 5.08
N VAL A 120 -14.37 10.96 5.00
CA VAL A 120 -15.40 10.92 6.03
C VAL A 120 -15.10 9.78 6.98
N PHE A 121 -14.87 10.10 8.25
CA PHE A 121 -14.56 9.11 9.29
C PHE A 121 -15.82 8.83 10.12
N HIS A 122 -16.11 7.56 10.32
CA HIS A 122 -17.25 7.09 11.11
C HIS A 122 -16.78 6.57 12.46
N PRO A 123 -17.12 7.27 13.57
CA PRO A 123 -16.69 6.87 14.93
C PRO A 123 -17.14 5.47 15.32
N GLU A 124 -18.31 5.06 14.86
CA GLU A 124 -18.91 3.74 15.13
C GLU A 124 -18.16 2.57 14.49
N THR A 125 -17.28 2.83 13.52
CA THR A 125 -16.45 1.81 12.89
C THR A 125 -15.07 1.68 13.54
N ALA A 126 -14.77 2.51 14.54
CA ALA A 126 -13.54 2.41 15.32
C ALA A 126 -13.60 1.19 16.24
N MET A 127 -12.83 0.17 15.94
CA MET A 127 -12.64 -0.99 16.81
C MET A 127 -11.31 -0.91 17.53
#